data_f4cb4d76bd45049243a3c16a90de72b3
#
_entry.id   f4cb4d76bd45049243a3c16a90de72b3
#
_cell.length_a   1.000
_cell.length_b   1.000
_cell.length_c   1.000
_cell.angle_alpha   90.00
_cell.angle_beta   90.00
_cell.angle_gamma   90.00
#
_symmetry.space_group_name_H-M   'P 1'
#
loop_
_entity.id
_entity.type
_entity.pdbx_description
1 polymer ?
#
loop_
_entity_poly.entity_id
_entity_poly.type
_entity_poly.pdbx_seq_one_letter_code
_entity_poly.pdbx_strand_id
1 'polypeptide(L)'
;EIDEQNRLVAFKPAFGGNVVAPIISKTLPQMVTIRPGVFTKVTPDWSIKPQLQKIKPSSTRKNSGLEIIQQYPDEIILNSSLENARIIIGVGKGIGNVHNLEIIRELADVLNASIGATREVADLGWLPRQTQIGLSGKSVSPDLYIAIGIRGPFNHTVGIQKAKTVIAINNSARSPIFKAADFGILGDFSEIVPELTRVLQDFTARKGVLPPII
;
A
#
# COMPACT_ATOMS: atom_id res chain seq x y z
N GLU A 1 6.25 -10.42 19.67
CA GLU A 1 7.07 -11.38 20.44
C GLU A 1 6.25 -11.90 21.62
N ILE A 2 6.70 -13.02 22.20
CA ILE A 2 6.16 -13.56 23.45
C ILE A 2 7.28 -13.48 24.46
N ASP A 3 7.03 -12.93 25.64
CA ASP A 3 8.01 -12.81 26.71
C ASP A 3 8.13 -14.10 27.55
N GLU A 4 9.08 -14.11 28.47
CA GLU A 4 9.36 -15.25 29.38
C GLU A 4 8.16 -15.64 30.26
N GLN A 5 7.19 -14.73 30.44
CA GLN A 5 5.96 -14.96 31.21
C GLN A 5 4.79 -15.36 30.33
N ASN A 6 5.06 -15.72 29.07
CA ASN A 6 4.08 -16.10 28.07
C ASN A 6 3.04 -14.99 27.77
N ARG A 7 3.47 -13.72 27.82
CA ARG A 7 2.67 -12.55 27.49
C ARG A 7 3.05 -12.02 26.12
N LEU A 8 2.05 -11.51 25.40
CA LEU A 8 2.24 -10.90 24.10
C LEU A 8 2.84 -9.51 24.24
N VAL A 9 4.00 -9.27 23.63
CA VAL A 9 4.65 -7.97 23.52
C VAL A 9 4.36 -7.40 22.15
N ALA A 10 3.62 -6.30 22.10
CA ALA A 10 3.31 -5.56 20.87
C ALA A 10 4.25 -4.36 20.74
N PHE A 11 4.89 -4.20 19.58
CA PHE A 11 5.78 -3.08 19.29
C PHE A 11 5.01 -1.97 18.57
N LYS A 12 4.77 -0.85 19.26
CA LYS A 12 4.05 0.30 18.70
C LYS A 12 5.06 1.37 18.26
N PRO A 13 5.10 1.71 16.97
CA PRO A 13 5.89 2.86 16.52
C PRO A 13 5.29 4.16 17.05
N ALA A 14 6.13 5.04 17.56
CA ALA A 14 5.78 6.36 18.09
C ALA A 14 6.70 7.44 17.47
N PHE A 15 6.30 8.71 17.59
CA PHE A 15 7.08 9.86 17.10
C PHE A 15 7.56 9.71 15.65
N GLY A 16 6.63 9.34 14.76
CA GLY A 16 6.96 9.20 13.36
C GLY A 16 7.78 7.94 13.03
N GLY A 17 7.80 6.92 13.90
CA GLY A 17 8.56 5.69 13.69
C GLY A 17 9.99 5.76 14.23
N ASN A 18 10.44 6.90 14.71
CA ASN A 18 11.80 7.05 15.29
C ASN A 18 11.97 6.35 16.65
N VAL A 19 10.87 6.04 17.32
CA VAL A 19 10.85 5.34 18.60
C VAL A 19 9.86 4.19 18.51
N VAL A 20 10.24 3.03 19.02
CA VAL A 20 9.35 1.87 19.13
C VAL A 20 9.12 1.59 20.61
N ALA A 21 7.87 1.66 21.05
CA ALA A 21 7.47 1.36 22.42
C ALA A 21 6.96 -0.08 22.53
N PRO A 22 7.58 -0.96 23.35
CA PRO A 22 7.00 -2.26 23.67
C PRO A 22 5.81 -2.06 24.61
N ILE A 23 4.69 -2.67 24.25
CA ILE A 23 3.43 -2.60 25.01
C ILE A 23 3.02 -4.02 25.41
N ILE A 24 2.67 -4.19 26.68
CA ILE A 24 2.19 -5.46 27.22
C ILE A 24 0.84 -5.21 27.89
N SER A 25 -0.15 -6.04 27.57
CA SER A 25 -1.43 -6.04 28.30
C SER A 25 -1.24 -6.78 29.63
N LYS A 26 -1.66 -6.15 30.74
CA LYS A 26 -1.60 -6.75 32.08
C LYS A 26 -2.81 -7.65 32.39
N THR A 27 -3.86 -7.55 31.59
CA THR A 27 -5.12 -8.29 31.81
C THR A 27 -5.31 -9.38 30.76
N LEU A 28 -6.07 -10.41 31.12
CA LEU A 28 -6.48 -11.48 30.21
C LEU A 28 -7.96 -11.30 29.83
N PRO A 29 -8.38 -11.70 28.61
CA PRO A 29 -7.52 -12.22 27.53
C PRO A 29 -6.69 -11.12 26.88
N GLN A 30 -5.48 -11.46 26.40
CA GLN A 30 -4.69 -10.55 25.59
C GLN A 30 -5.16 -10.59 24.15
N MET A 31 -5.60 -9.45 23.64
CA MET A 31 -6.11 -9.32 22.27
C MET A 31 -5.29 -8.33 21.47
N VAL A 32 -4.97 -8.68 20.22
CA VAL A 32 -4.24 -7.80 19.30
C VAL A 32 -4.85 -7.87 17.92
N THR A 33 -4.70 -6.78 17.19
CA THR A 33 -4.96 -6.71 15.76
C THR A 33 -3.64 -6.52 15.03
N ILE A 34 -3.44 -7.29 13.98
CA ILE A 34 -2.23 -7.24 13.17
C ILE A 34 -2.59 -6.57 11.84
N ARG A 35 -1.84 -5.54 11.47
CA ARG A 35 -2.01 -4.90 10.17
C ARG A 35 -1.53 -5.83 9.06
N PRO A 36 -2.21 -5.90 7.92
CA PRO A 36 -1.72 -6.59 6.74
C PRO A 36 -0.32 -6.11 6.34
N GLY A 37 0.52 -7.00 5.82
CA GLY A 37 1.87 -6.68 5.38
C GLY A 37 2.92 -6.45 6.48
N VAL A 38 2.58 -6.60 7.78
CA VAL A 38 3.54 -6.45 8.89
C VAL A 38 4.45 -7.67 9.02
N PHE A 39 3.94 -8.85 8.74
CA PHE A 39 4.71 -10.10 8.78
C PHE A 39 4.93 -10.65 7.37
N THR A 40 6.10 -11.23 7.17
CA THR A 40 6.37 -12.04 5.97
C THR A 40 5.57 -13.32 6.05
N LYS A 41 4.99 -13.77 4.94
CA LYS A 41 4.31 -15.06 4.86
C LYS A 41 5.32 -16.17 5.16
N VAL A 42 4.97 -17.03 6.09
CA VAL A 42 5.72 -18.26 6.36
C VAL A 42 5.15 -19.41 5.53
N THR A 43 5.99 -20.39 5.22
CA THR A 43 5.53 -21.62 4.58
C THR A 43 4.60 -22.35 5.54
N PRO A 44 3.37 -22.72 5.11
CA PRO A 44 2.44 -23.44 5.99
C PRO A 44 2.99 -24.80 6.39
N ASP A 45 2.89 -25.13 7.66
CA ASP A 45 3.13 -26.49 8.16
C ASP A 45 1.81 -27.27 8.10
N TRP A 46 1.66 -28.08 7.07
CA TRP A 46 0.46 -28.89 6.85
C TRP A 46 0.35 -30.11 7.78
N SER A 47 1.38 -30.40 8.59
CA SER A 47 1.34 -31.46 9.62
C SER A 47 0.49 -31.06 10.83
N ILE A 48 0.33 -29.77 11.07
CA ILE A 48 -0.46 -29.21 12.17
C ILE A 48 -1.95 -29.27 11.83
N LYS A 49 -2.69 -30.06 12.56
CA LYS A 49 -4.16 -30.12 12.44
C LYS A 49 -4.79 -29.07 13.37
N PRO A 50 -5.49 -28.05 12.83
CA PRO A 50 -6.15 -27.06 13.65
C PRO A 50 -7.32 -27.69 14.42
N GLN A 51 -7.49 -27.31 15.69
CA GLN A 51 -8.69 -27.62 16.44
C GLN A 51 -9.76 -26.58 16.10
N LEU A 52 -10.83 -26.99 15.46
CA LEU A 52 -11.94 -26.12 15.06
C LEU A 52 -13.12 -26.27 16.05
N GLN A 53 -13.50 -25.16 16.68
CA GLN A 53 -14.67 -25.09 17.50
C GLN A 53 -15.72 -24.17 16.84
N LYS A 54 -16.88 -24.71 16.48
CA LYS A 54 -18.01 -23.94 15.96
C LYS A 54 -18.85 -23.41 17.12
N ILE A 55 -18.86 -22.12 17.30
CA ILE A 55 -19.71 -21.44 18.29
C ILE A 55 -20.92 -20.87 17.56
N LYS A 56 -22.12 -21.27 17.97
CA LYS A 56 -23.36 -20.65 17.51
C LYS A 56 -23.64 -19.43 18.39
N PRO A 57 -23.61 -18.20 17.87
CA PRO A 57 -24.01 -17.04 18.66
C PRO A 57 -25.48 -17.16 19.00
N SER A 58 -25.86 -16.94 20.28
CA SER A 58 -27.25 -16.80 20.64
C SER A 58 -27.74 -15.47 20.08
N SER A 59 -28.50 -15.50 18.98
CA SER A 59 -29.10 -14.29 18.42
C SER A 59 -30.31 -13.88 19.28
N THR A 60 -30.03 -13.20 20.36
CA THR A 60 -31.12 -12.62 21.23
C THR A 60 -31.62 -11.26 20.72
N ARG A 61 -30.99 -10.69 19.69
CA ARG A 61 -31.43 -9.42 19.11
C ARG A 61 -32.12 -9.64 17.76
N LYS A 62 -33.39 -9.96 17.79
CA LYS A 62 -34.25 -10.00 16.59
C LYS A 62 -34.60 -8.60 16.03
N ASN A 63 -34.28 -7.51 16.73
CA ASN A 63 -34.58 -6.15 16.29
C ASN A 63 -33.37 -5.25 16.53
N SER A 64 -32.43 -5.22 15.60
CA SER A 64 -31.34 -4.22 15.61
C SER A 64 -31.81 -2.83 15.14
N GLY A 65 -33.02 -2.71 14.60
CA GLY A 65 -33.49 -1.47 13.96
C GLY A 65 -32.71 -1.07 12.70
N LEU A 66 -31.80 -1.94 12.26
CA LEU A 66 -30.99 -1.73 11.06
C LEU A 66 -31.41 -2.74 10.02
N GLU A 67 -31.81 -2.25 8.85
CA GLU A 67 -32.08 -3.03 7.65
C GLU A 67 -31.08 -2.63 6.59
N ILE A 68 -30.42 -3.64 5.99
CA ILE A 68 -29.54 -3.40 4.84
C ILE A 68 -30.45 -3.30 3.62
N ILE A 69 -30.67 -2.08 3.14
CA ILE A 69 -31.55 -1.83 1.99
C ILE A 69 -30.86 -2.29 0.70
N GLN A 70 -29.56 -2.06 0.56
CA GLN A 70 -28.81 -2.45 -0.63
C GLN A 70 -27.31 -2.53 -0.33
N GLN A 71 -26.66 -3.51 -0.92
CA GLN A 71 -25.21 -3.69 -0.87
C GLN A 71 -24.67 -3.63 -2.29
N TYR A 72 -23.79 -2.66 -2.55
CA TYR A 72 -23.09 -2.55 -3.81
C TYR A 72 -21.72 -3.22 -3.67
N PRO A 73 -21.38 -4.23 -4.48
CA PRO A 73 -20.01 -4.69 -4.58
C PRO A 73 -19.19 -3.56 -5.19
N ASP A 74 -18.11 -3.20 -4.51
CA ASP A 74 -17.18 -2.18 -5.01
C ASP A 74 -16.33 -2.83 -6.11
N GLU A 75 -16.81 -2.80 -7.37
CA GLU A 75 -16.14 -3.40 -8.53
C GLU A 75 -14.71 -2.86 -8.75
N ILE A 76 -14.45 -1.64 -8.28
CA ILE A 76 -13.13 -1.00 -8.34
C ILE A 76 -12.14 -1.67 -7.36
N ILE A 77 -12.63 -2.27 -6.27
CA ILE A 77 -11.80 -2.94 -5.27
C ILE A 77 -11.42 -4.35 -5.69
N LEU A 78 -12.22 -5.02 -6.52
CA LEU A 78 -11.98 -6.40 -6.93
C LEU A 78 -10.78 -6.55 -7.89
N ASN A 79 -10.43 -5.52 -8.65
CA ASN A 79 -9.39 -5.60 -9.68
C ASN A 79 -8.00 -5.11 -9.27
N SER A 80 -7.83 -4.51 -8.10
CA SER A 80 -6.50 -4.10 -7.61
C SER A 80 -6.46 -3.88 -6.11
N SER A 81 -6.39 -4.96 -5.33
CA SER A 81 -6.01 -4.76 -3.94
C SER A 81 -4.55 -4.32 -3.91
N LEU A 82 -4.29 -3.04 -3.63
CA LEU A 82 -2.94 -2.48 -3.46
C LEU A 82 -2.06 -3.35 -2.56
N GLU A 83 -2.67 -4.04 -1.62
CA GLU A 83 -1.97 -4.90 -0.66
C GLU A 83 -1.32 -6.13 -1.30
N ASN A 84 -1.84 -6.58 -2.46
CA ASN A 84 -1.33 -7.73 -3.19
C ASN A 84 -0.60 -7.35 -4.49
N ALA A 85 -0.57 -6.07 -4.83
CA ALA A 85 0.05 -5.59 -6.06
C ALA A 85 1.57 -5.75 -6.01
N ARG A 86 2.15 -6.32 -7.07
CA ARG A 86 3.59 -6.44 -7.23
C ARG A 86 4.24 -5.12 -7.66
N ILE A 87 3.53 -4.33 -8.45
CA ILE A 87 3.96 -3.01 -8.91
C ILE A 87 2.90 -2.00 -8.51
N ILE A 88 3.32 -0.90 -7.89
CA ILE A 88 2.44 0.19 -7.51
C ILE A 88 3.01 1.50 -8.04
N ILE A 89 2.15 2.28 -8.68
CA ILE A 89 2.44 3.67 -9.03
C ILE A 89 1.75 4.57 -8.01
N GLY A 90 2.53 5.21 -7.17
CA GLY A 90 2.04 6.18 -6.19
C GLY A 90 1.93 7.57 -6.81
N VAL A 91 0.75 8.18 -6.67
CA VAL A 91 0.45 9.49 -7.24
C VAL A 91 0.40 10.55 -6.16
N GLY A 92 1.17 11.61 -6.33
CA GLY A 92 1.17 12.79 -5.48
C GLY A 92 0.51 14.00 -6.14
N LYS A 93 0.22 15.03 -5.34
CA LYS A 93 -0.35 16.30 -5.82
C LYS A 93 0.53 17.02 -6.86
N GLY A 94 1.82 16.67 -6.93
CA GLY A 94 2.76 17.22 -7.90
C GLY A 94 2.42 16.95 -9.36
N ILE A 95 1.45 16.06 -9.67
CA ILE A 95 0.92 15.92 -11.03
C ILE A 95 0.03 17.10 -11.47
N GLY A 96 -0.29 18.04 -10.57
CA GLY A 96 -0.97 19.30 -10.88
C GLY A 96 -2.49 19.22 -10.94
N ASN A 97 -3.07 18.32 -11.72
CA ASN A 97 -4.52 18.17 -11.84
C ASN A 97 -4.95 16.72 -12.16
N VAL A 98 -6.25 16.46 -12.08
CA VAL A 98 -6.84 15.13 -12.28
C VAL A 98 -6.69 14.61 -13.71
N HIS A 99 -6.65 15.46 -14.72
CA HIS A 99 -6.52 15.04 -16.13
C HIS A 99 -5.16 14.38 -16.40
N ASN A 100 -4.14 14.76 -15.65
CA ASN A 100 -2.81 14.17 -15.76
C ASN A 100 -2.74 12.72 -15.24
N LEU A 101 -3.82 12.20 -14.63
CA LEU A 101 -3.93 10.78 -14.29
C LEU A 101 -3.94 9.88 -15.53
N GLU A 102 -4.33 10.39 -16.70
CA GLU A 102 -4.33 9.61 -17.94
C GLU A 102 -2.92 9.10 -18.26
N ILE A 103 -1.93 9.98 -18.21
CA ILE A 103 -0.51 9.63 -18.42
C ILE A 103 -0.06 8.54 -17.43
N ILE A 104 -0.56 8.61 -16.19
CA ILE A 104 -0.24 7.62 -15.16
C ILE A 104 -0.92 6.28 -15.44
N ARG A 105 -2.16 6.29 -15.94
CA ARG A 105 -2.90 5.07 -16.29
C ARG A 105 -2.23 4.33 -17.45
N GLU A 106 -1.79 5.04 -18.48
CA GLU A 106 -1.07 4.44 -19.59
C GLU A 106 0.19 3.68 -19.10
N LEU A 107 0.97 4.29 -18.21
CA LEU A 107 2.12 3.61 -17.59
C LEU A 107 1.69 2.41 -16.74
N ALA A 108 0.60 2.55 -15.97
CA ALA A 108 0.08 1.48 -15.14
C ALA A 108 -0.36 0.27 -15.96
N ASP A 109 -1.01 0.51 -17.09
CA ASP A 109 -1.45 -0.55 -18.00
C ASP A 109 -0.26 -1.32 -18.59
N VAL A 110 0.77 -0.62 -19.05
CA VAL A 110 1.99 -1.25 -19.59
C VAL A 110 2.71 -2.11 -18.55
N LEU A 111 2.73 -1.64 -17.29
CA LEU A 111 3.39 -2.35 -16.19
C LEU A 111 2.49 -3.37 -15.49
N ASN A 112 1.19 -3.43 -15.83
CA ASN A 112 0.17 -4.14 -15.05
C ASN A 112 0.24 -3.74 -13.57
N ALA A 113 0.36 -2.44 -13.30
CA ALA A 113 0.55 -1.85 -11.99
C ALA A 113 -0.77 -1.35 -11.38
N SER A 114 -0.87 -1.41 -10.07
CA SER A 114 -1.94 -0.74 -9.33
C SER A 114 -1.59 0.72 -9.06
N ILE A 115 -2.60 1.60 -9.05
CA ILE A 115 -2.41 3.02 -8.77
C ILE A 115 -2.80 3.32 -7.32
N GLY A 116 -1.87 3.90 -6.58
CA GLY A 116 -2.07 4.36 -5.21
C GLY A 116 -2.02 5.89 -5.10
N ALA A 117 -2.62 6.44 -4.06
CA ALA A 117 -2.73 7.88 -3.85
C ALA A 117 -2.02 8.34 -2.57
N THR A 118 -1.45 9.54 -2.60
CA THR A 118 -1.19 10.25 -1.34
C THR A 118 -2.51 10.74 -0.73
N ARG A 119 -2.51 11.07 0.57
CA ARG A 119 -3.67 11.62 1.24
C ARG A 119 -4.24 12.84 0.52
N GLU A 120 -3.37 13.77 0.08
CA GLU A 120 -3.79 14.99 -0.62
C GLU A 120 -4.56 14.68 -1.90
N VAL A 121 -4.12 13.69 -2.68
CA VAL A 121 -4.79 13.25 -3.92
C VAL A 121 -6.15 12.62 -3.62
N ALA A 122 -6.24 11.82 -2.57
CA ALA A 122 -7.49 11.21 -2.11
C ALA A 122 -8.47 12.26 -1.56
N ASP A 123 -7.98 13.23 -0.78
CA ASP A 123 -8.79 14.32 -0.22
C ASP A 123 -9.33 15.27 -1.32
N LEU A 124 -8.58 15.44 -2.43
CA LEU A 124 -9.02 16.17 -3.63
C LEU A 124 -10.03 15.38 -4.49
N GLY A 125 -10.27 14.10 -4.18
CA GLY A 125 -11.18 13.25 -4.93
C GLY A 125 -10.66 12.82 -6.31
N TRP A 126 -9.35 12.99 -6.59
CA TRP A 126 -8.76 12.56 -7.86
C TRP A 126 -8.68 11.03 -7.96
N LEU A 127 -8.45 10.36 -6.84
CA LEU A 127 -8.46 8.92 -6.70
C LEU A 127 -9.30 8.52 -5.47
N PRO A 128 -9.90 7.31 -5.48
CA PRO A 128 -10.70 6.83 -4.35
C PRO A 128 -9.90 6.78 -3.04
N ARG A 129 -10.55 7.06 -1.92
CA ARG A 129 -9.92 7.05 -0.60
C ARG A 129 -9.33 5.69 -0.22
N GLN A 130 -9.89 4.62 -0.78
CA GLN A 130 -9.41 3.24 -0.60
C GLN A 130 -8.02 3.00 -1.21
N THR A 131 -7.58 3.85 -2.14
CA THR A 131 -6.26 3.79 -2.75
C THR A 131 -5.19 4.58 -1.98
N GLN A 132 -5.57 5.22 -0.87
CA GLN A 132 -4.64 6.02 -0.08
C GLN A 132 -3.56 5.14 0.56
N ILE A 133 -2.29 5.53 0.37
CA ILE A 133 -1.10 4.91 0.95
C ILE A 133 -0.49 5.83 2.00
N GLY A 134 -0.10 5.28 3.14
CA GLY A 134 0.56 5.99 4.22
C GLY A 134 0.02 5.68 5.61
N LEU A 135 0.39 6.49 6.59
CA LEU A 135 0.08 6.30 8.01
C LEU A 135 -1.43 6.18 8.28
N SER A 136 -2.24 6.99 7.61
CA SER A 136 -3.71 7.01 7.72
C SER A 136 -4.42 6.27 6.58
N GLY A 137 -3.66 5.55 5.76
CA GLY A 137 -4.13 4.74 4.66
C GLY A 137 -3.59 3.31 4.74
N LYS A 138 -3.36 2.71 3.58
CA LYS A 138 -2.80 1.37 3.46
C LYS A 138 -1.27 1.38 3.58
N SER A 139 -0.71 0.32 4.16
CA SER A 139 0.71 -0.03 4.04
C SER A 139 0.87 -1.11 2.99
N VAL A 140 1.81 -0.91 2.09
CA VAL A 140 2.04 -1.79 0.94
C VAL A 140 3.47 -2.32 0.90
N SER A 141 3.66 -3.47 0.26
CA SER A 141 4.96 -4.13 0.15
C SER A 141 5.18 -4.67 -1.27
N PRO A 142 5.13 -3.79 -2.30
CA PRO A 142 5.33 -4.21 -3.68
C PRO A 142 6.80 -4.56 -3.96
N ASP A 143 7.02 -5.28 -5.06
CA ASP A 143 8.37 -5.47 -5.61
C ASP A 143 8.92 -4.14 -6.15
N LEU A 144 8.05 -3.32 -6.77
CA LEU A 144 8.41 -2.01 -7.31
C LEU A 144 7.36 -0.95 -6.93
N TYR A 145 7.81 0.16 -6.37
CA TYR A 145 7.02 1.34 -6.10
C TYR A 145 7.55 2.53 -6.92
N ILE A 146 6.72 3.12 -7.77
CA ILE A 146 7.07 4.31 -8.56
C ILE A 146 6.33 5.51 -7.98
N ALA A 147 7.04 6.42 -7.35
CA ALA A 147 6.49 7.64 -6.75
C ALA A 147 6.51 8.79 -7.76
N ILE A 148 5.35 9.23 -8.24
CA ILE A 148 5.23 10.30 -9.24
C ILE A 148 4.61 11.55 -8.61
N GLY A 149 5.33 12.67 -8.63
CA GLY A 149 4.87 13.94 -8.09
C GLY A 149 4.58 13.90 -6.58
N ILE A 150 5.19 12.98 -5.86
CA ILE A 150 5.06 12.83 -4.40
C ILE A 150 6.16 13.62 -3.70
N ARG A 151 5.78 14.48 -2.76
CA ARG A 151 6.76 15.18 -1.93
C ARG A 151 7.51 14.24 -0.98
N GLY A 152 6.85 13.21 -0.46
CA GLY A 152 7.44 12.21 0.43
C GLY A 152 7.54 12.61 1.90
N PRO A 153 6.49 13.19 2.51
CA PRO A 153 6.47 13.36 3.96
C PRO A 153 6.44 11.99 4.64
N PHE A 154 6.90 11.93 5.89
CA PHE A 154 6.90 10.70 6.69
C PHE A 154 5.56 9.96 6.66
N ASN A 155 4.45 10.71 6.75
CA ASN A 155 3.10 10.13 6.74
C ASN A 155 2.79 9.30 5.48
N HIS A 156 3.48 9.57 4.37
CA HIS A 156 3.37 8.75 3.16
C HIS A 156 4.43 7.65 3.13
N THR A 157 5.70 8.00 3.40
CA THR A 157 6.82 7.08 3.24
C THR A 157 6.74 5.89 4.18
N VAL A 158 6.13 6.03 5.37
CA VAL A 158 5.89 4.92 6.30
C VAL A 158 5.03 3.81 5.67
N GLY A 159 4.14 4.16 4.72
CA GLY A 159 3.29 3.20 4.03
C GLY A 159 4.00 2.38 2.95
N ILE A 160 5.20 2.79 2.53
CA ILE A 160 5.97 2.15 1.46
C ILE A 160 7.33 1.59 1.92
N GLN A 161 7.62 1.64 3.22
CA GLN A 161 8.93 1.19 3.77
C GLN A 161 9.30 -0.26 3.45
N LYS A 162 8.31 -1.07 3.10
CA LYS A 162 8.50 -2.49 2.75
C LYS A 162 8.51 -2.74 1.24
N ALA A 163 8.45 -1.71 0.41
CA ALA A 163 8.70 -1.86 -1.02
C ALA A 163 10.14 -2.34 -1.23
N LYS A 164 10.35 -3.29 -2.13
CA LYS A 164 11.71 -3.80 -2.41
C LYS A 164 12.55 -2.78 -3.18
N THR A 165 11.91 -2.08 -4.11
CA THR A 165 12.55 -1.04 -4.91
C THR A 165 11.61 0.16 -5.00
N VAL A 166 12.14 1.34 -4.74
CA VAL A 166 11.42 2.61 -4.84
C VAL A 166 12.09 3.50 -5.89
N ILE A 167 11.33 3.88 -6.91
CA ILE A 167 11.75 4.88 -7.91
C ILE A 167 10.96 6.16 -7.65
N ALA A 168 11.61 7.30 -7.60
CA ALA A 168 10.95 8.59 -7.43
C ALA A 168 11.17 9.50 -8.64
N ILE A 169 10.07 10.07 -9.16
CA ILE A 169 10.06 11.08 -10.21
C ILE A 169 9.49 12.36 -9.61
N ASN A 170 10.30 13.41 -9.56
CA ASN A 170 9.90 14.69 -8.98
C ASN A 170 10.71 15.83 -9.60
N ASN A 171 10.07 16.98 -9.81
CA ASN A 171 10.71 18.18 -10.36
C ASN A 171 11.48 19.00 -9.32
N SER A 172 11.37 18.68 -8.03
CA SER A 172 12.07 19.35 -6.95
C SER A 172 13.19 18.48 -6.37
N ALA A 173 14.43 18.83 -6.59
CA ALA A 173 15.59 18.13 -6.05
C ALA A 173 15.61 18.07 -4.50
N ARG A 174 14.90 18.99 -3.83
CA ARG A 174 14.78 19.04 -2.36
C ARG A 174 13.64 18.18 -1.82
N SER A 175 12.93 17.46 -2.67
CA SER A 175 11.78 16.64 -2.26
C SER A 175 12.26 15.50 -1.34
N PRO A 176 11.69 15.37 -0.13
CA PRO A 176 12.09 14.32 0.81
C PRO A 176 11.89 12.89 0.28
N ILE A 177 11.07 12.70 -0.78
CA ILE A 177 10.85 11.38 -1.40
C ILE A 177 12.15 10.74 -1.87
N PHE A 178 13.13 11.54 -2.32
CA PHE A 178 14.43 11.05 -2.77
C PHE A 178 15.25 10.39 -1.66
N LYS A 179 14.96 10.69 -0.38
CA LYS A 179 15.61 10.00 0.75
C LYS A 179 15.05 8.58 0.97
N ALA A 180 13.86 8.31 0.48
CA ALA A 180 13.20 7.01 0.59
C ALA A 180 13.28 6.21 -0.71
N ALA A 181 13.87 6.77 -1.76
CA ALA A 181 13.98 6.15 -3.08
C ALA A 181 15.36 5.54 -3.29
N ASP A 182 15.39 4.37 -3.92
CA ASP A 182 16.61 3.72 -4.39
C ASP A 182 17.12 4.39 -5.67
N PHE A 183 16.18 4.87 -6.52
CA PHE A 183 16.47 5.59 -7.74
C PHE A 183 15.65 6.87 -7.82
N GLY A 184 16.29 7.97 -8.12
CA GLY A 184 15.65 9.28 -8.26
C GLY A 184 15.81 9.84 -9.67
N ILE A 185 14.71 10.27 -10.27
CA ILE A 185 14.68 10.98 -11.55
C ILE A 185 14.21 12.42 -11.28
N LEU A 186 15.11 13.37 -11.49
CA LEU A 186 14.81 14.79 -11.36
C LEU A 186 14.29 15.34 -12.68
N GLY A 187 13.03 15.74 -12.72
CA GLY A 187 12.40 16.32 -13.91
C GLY A 187 10.89 16.34 -13.82
N ASP A 188 10.26 16.85 -14.86
CA ASP A 188 8.81 16.90 -14.96
C ASP A 188 8.26 15.52 -15.36
N PHE A 189 7.26 15.04 -14.60
CA PHE A 189 6.63 13.75 -14.89
C PHE A 189 5.95 13.73 -16.26
N SER A 190 5.45 14.90 -16.75
CA SER A 190 4.76 15.00 -18.04
C SER A 190 5.68 14.74 -19.24
N GLU A 191 6.98 14.88 -19.06
CA GLU A 191 8.00 14.53 -20.06
C GLU A 191 8.55 13.10 -19.82
N ILE A 192 8.82 12.77 -18.55
CA ILE A 192 9.51 11.52 -18.19
C ILE A 192 8.57 10.31 -18.33
N VAL A 193 7.33 10.42 -17.85
CA VAL A 193 6.42 9.27 -17.80
C VAL A 193 6.00 8.78 -19.18
N PRO A 194 5.65 9.65 -20.17
CA PRO A 194 5.33 9.20 -21.51
C PRO A 194 6.53 8.53 -22.19
N GLU A 195 7.74 9.06 -22.02
CA GLU A 195 8.95 8.47 -22.61
C GLU A 195 9.27 7.12 -21.96
N LEU A 196 9.13 7.00 -20.64
CA LEU A 196 9.27 5.74 -19.94
C LEU A 196 8.24 4.71 -20.43
N THR A 197 6.98 5.12 -20.60
CA THR A 197 5.92 4.27 -21.13
C THR A 197 6.27 3.76 -22.53
N ARG A 198 6.72 4.65 -23.43
CA ARG A 198 7.15 4.30 -24.78
C ARG A 198 8.28 3.29 -24.79
N VAL A 199 9.33 3.53 -23.99
CA VAL A 199 10.49 2.63 -23.90
C VAL A 199 10.07 1.24 -23.40
N LEU A 200 9.17 1.18 -22.42
CA LEU A 200 8.67 -0.08 -21.87
C LEU A 200 7.81 -0.85 -22.89
N GLN A 201 6.97 -0.14 -23.65
CA GLN A 201 6.18 -0.73 -24.75
C GLN A 201 7.09 -1.33 -25.82
N ASP A 202 8.10 -0.57 -26.27
CA ASP A 202 9.08 -1.05 -27.25
C ASP A 202 9.85 -2.28 -26.74
N PHE A 203 10.21 -2.27 -25.45
CA PHE A 203 10.90 -3.40 -24.84
C PHE A 203 10.02 -4.65 -24.81
N THR A 204 8.74 -4.49 -24.40
CA THR A 204 7.77 -5.60 -24.33
C THR A 204 7.49 -6.15 -25.72
N ALA A 205 7.35 -5.30 -26.72
CA ALA A 205 7.15 -5.72 -28.12
C ALA A 205 8.32 -6.55 -28.68
N ARG A 206 9.57 -6.23 -28.28
CA ARG A 206 10.76 -6.95 -28.74
C ARG A 206 11.03 -8.26 -28.01
N LYS A 207 10.71 -8.36 -26.72
CA LYS A 207 11.05 -9.50 -25.86
C LYS A 207 9.86 -10.33 -25.40
N GLY A 208 8.62 -9.91 -25.68
CA GLY A 208 7.39 -10.61 -25.34
C GLY A 208 7.01 -10.61 -23.85
N VAL A 209 7.90 -10.22 -22.97
CA VAL A 209 7.64 -10.15 -21.50
C VAL A 209 8.53 -9.07 -20.88
N LEU A 210 8.01 -8.31 -19.92
CA LEU A 210 8.84 -7.44 -19.07
C LEU A 210 9.87 -8.29 -18.30
N PRO A 211 11.09 -7.79 -18.10
CA PRO A 211 12.09 -8.50 -17.31
C PRO A 211 11.58 -8.74 -15.89
N PRO A 212 11.96 -9.84 -15.23
CA PRO A 212 11.64 -10.04 -13.85
C PRO A 212 12.20 -8.87 -13.03
N ILE A 213 11.39 -8.33 -12.14
CA ILE A 213 11.84 -7.35 -11.15
C ILE A 213 12.70 -8.14 -10.16
N ILE A 214 13.99 -7.83 -10.14
CA ILE A 214 15.02 -8.51 -9.32
C ILE A 214 14.81 -8.17 -7.83
#